data_6d29884f996bcebd7867745443d4375a
#
_entry.id   6d29884f996bcebd7867745443d4375a
#
_cell.length_a   1.000
_cell.length_b   1.000
_cell.length_c   1.000
_cell.angle_alpha   90.00
_cell.angle_beta   90.00
_cell.angle_gamma   90.00
#
_symmetry.space_group_name_H-M   'P 1'
#
loop_
_entity.id
_entity.type
_entity.pdbx_description
1 polymer ?
#
loop_
_entity_poly.entity_id
_entity_poly.type
_entity_poly.pdbx_seq_one_letter_code
_entity_poly.pdbx_strand_id
1 'polypeptide(L)'
;MKSAQALEQTLTSLDGQKYGAYKQIKDLYEFNLFKLRIDHIQADPFAPPSKMSVVIDRQQAKFPDSLLNSELKQRAVSDYLARVFHKQIQSIVAQDKKVSKIQIDSCGQEILERTAVVIKNHQIEARIEVGLPARGRTILGRIARHTLINVLPQIVEHALCYRNINGSQLQQQVELMIDQEEIRQQLVKRDLVAFVANGAILPRKSGVSDAPMKSAIQFTSPKKFEHTFNLPSGRSVTGMAIPQGITLIVGGGYHGKSTLLEALERSVYDHIQHDGREFVVTQHDAMKIRAEDGRNVENVDISPFIDNLPGKKDTTHFSTENASGSTSQATNVI
;
A
#
# COMPACT_ATOMS: atom_id res chain seq x y z
N MET A 1 -1.47 -31.45 10.37
CA MET A 1 -2.56 -30.48 10.52
C MET A 1 -3.38 -30.84 11.73
N LYS A 2 -3.60 -29.91 12.65
CA LYS A 2 -4.34 -30.10 13.90
C LYS A 2 -5.70 -29.42 13.83
N SER A 3 -6.65 -29.77 14.69
CA SER A 3 -7.93 -29.06 14.76
C SER A 3 -7.82 -27.77 15.57
N ALA A 4 -8.78 -26.84 15.38
CA ALA A 4 -8.89 -25.64 16.22
C ALA A 4 -9.07 -25.98 17.70
N GLN A 5 -9.76 -27.11 18.02
CA GLN A 5 -9.88 -27.63 19.39
C GLN A 5 -8.53 -27.99 19.99
N ALA A 6 -7.63 -28.60 19.20
CA ALA A 6 -6.28 -28.91 19.69
C ALA A 6 -5.48 -27.64 20.03
N LEU A 7 -5.63 -26.58 19.25
CA LEU A 7 -5.06 -25.26 19.57
C LEU A 7 -5.66 -24.73 20.89
N GLU A 8 -6.97 -24.78 21.03
CA GLU A 8 -7.68 -24.32 22.22
C GLU A 8 -7.21 -25.04 23.49
N GLN A 9 -7.12 -26.36 23.44
CA GLN A 9 -6.62 -27.20 24.56
C GLN A 9 -5.17 -26.86 24.91
N THR A 10 -4.31 -26.70 23.89
CA THR A 10 -2.92 -26.32 24.09
C THR A 10 -2.81 -24.95 24.75
N LEU A 11 -3.51 -23.93 24.22
CA LEU A 11 -3.48 -22.58 24.80
C LEU A 11 -4.01 -22.56 26.25
N THR A 12 -5.01 -23.39 26.56
CA THR A 12 -5.54 -23.51 27.92
C THR A 12 -4.52 -24.15 28.86
N SER A 13 -3.81 -25.16 28.41
CA SER A 13 -2.78 -25.86 29.23
C SER A 13 -1.52 -24.99 29.43
N LEU A 14 -1.26 -24.02 28.54
CA LEU A 14 -0.12 -23.11 28.64
C LEU A 14 -0.35 -21.96 29.62
N ASP A 15 -1.58 -21.74 30.12
CA ASP A 15 -1.87 -20.64 31.04
C ASP A 15 -1.01 -20.73 32.30
N GLY A 16 -0.32 -19.65 32.65
CA GLY A 16 0.60 -19.62 33.79
C GLY A 16 1.99 -20.21 33.57
N GLN A 17 2.28 -20.82 32.42
CA GLN A 17 3.60 -21.37 32.10
C GLN A 17 4.59 -20.28 31.67
N LYS A 18 5.89 -20.65 31.56
CA LYS A 18 6.95 -19.78 31.05
C LYS A 18 6.70 -19.44 29.56
N TYR A 19 7.00 -18.21 29.14
CA TYR A 19 6.72 -17.68 27.81
C TYR A 19 7.20 -18.57 26.63
N GLY A 20 8.38 -19.18 26.77
CA GLY A 20 8.93 -20.08 25.77
C GLY A 20 8.06 -21.30 25.42
N ALA A 21 7.08 -21.65 26.28
CA ALA A 21 6.16 -22.76 26.01
C ALA A 21 5.17 -22.44 24.87
N TYR A 22 4.99 -21.19 24.48
CA TYR A 22 4.23 -20.83 23.26
C TYR A 22 4.74 -21.51 21.98
N LYS A 23 6.00 -21.93 21.94
CA LYS A 23 6.54 -22.69 20.80
C LYS A 23 5.73 -23.94 20.47
N GLN A 24 4.98 -24.48 21.43
CA GLN A 24 4.12 -25.69 21.25
C GLN A 24 2.94 -25.42 20.31
N ILE A 25 2.53 -24.14 20.12
CA ILE A 25 1.42 -23.81 19.20
C ILE A 25 1.90 -23.60 17.76
N LYS A 26 3.19 -23.73 17.44
CA LYS A 26 3.68 -23.59 16.08
C LYS A 26 3.27 -24.79 15.23
N ASP A 27 2.18 -24.63 14.45
CA ASP A 27 1.62 -25.69 13.60
C ASP A 27 0.63 -25.08 12.58
N LEU A 28 0.00 -25.94 11.77
CA LEU A 28 -1.13 -25.66 10.91
C LEU A 28 -2.42 -26.18 11.55
N TYR A 29 -3.39 -25.27 11.74
CA TYR A 29 -4.67 -25.57 12.38
C TYR A 29 -5.83 -25.39 11.41
N GLU A 30 -6.77 -26.33 11.44
CA GLU A 30 -7.99 -26.31 10.64
C GLU A 30 -9.16 -25.75 11.47
N PHE A 31 -9.73 -24.66 10.95
CA PHE A 31 -10.99 -24.05 11.39
C PHE A 31 -12.08 -24.36 10.37
N ASN A 32 -13.36 -24.18 10.72
CA ASN A 32 -14.47 -24.44 9.81
C ASN A 32 -14.39 -23.66 8.50
N LEU A 33 -13.87 -22.42 8.53
CA LEU A 33 -13.87 -21.50 7.40
C LEU A 33 -12.49 -21.35 6.78
N PHE A 34 -11.42 -21.51 7.55
CA PHE A 34 -10.06 -21.19 7.14
C PHE A 34 -9.05 -22.11 7.82
N LYS A 35 -7.81 -22.05 7.35
CA LYS A 35 -6.66 -22.65 8.01
C LYS A 35 -5.80 -21.56 8.62
N LEU A 36 -5.39 -21.75 9.89
CA LEU A 36 -4.44 -20.88 10.57
C LEU A 36 -3.07 -21.55 10.59
N ARG A 37 -2.10 -20.96 9.91
CA ARG A 37 -0.70 -21.38 9.98
C ARG A 37 0.05 -20.43 10.89
N ILE A 38 0.68 -20.96 11.93
CA ILE A 38 1.54 -20.21 12.83
C ILE A 38 2.98 -20.38 12.35
N ASP A 39 3.48 -19.39 11.61
CA ASP A 39 4.76 -19.45 10.91
C ASP A 39 5.94 -19.19 11.84
N HIS A 40 5.80 -18.21 12.73
CA HIS A 40 6.83 -17.81 13.67
C HIS A 40 6.23 -17.44 15.03
N ILE A 41 6.83 -17.94 16.09
CA ILE A 41 6.49 -17.56 17.47
C ILE A 41 7.55 -16.60 18.00
N GLN A 42 7.11 -15.45 18.52
CA GLN A 42 8.01 -14.49 19.17
C GLN A 42 8.77 -15.12 20.33
N ALA A 43 10.05 -14.77 20.49
CA ALA A 43 10.96 -15.40 21.45
C ALA A 43 10.61 -15.06 22.92
N ASP A 44 10.17 -13.82 23.16
CA ASP A 44 9.76 -13.30 24.46
C ASP A 44 8.72 -12.18 24.28
N PRO A 45 8.05 -11.69 25.35
CA PRO A 45 7.00 -10.67 25.26
C PRO A 45 7.41 -9.33 24.65
N PHE A 46 8.70 -9.03 24.58
CA PHE A 46 9.24 -7.77 24.05
C PHE A 46 9.80 -7.91 22.63
N ALA A 47 9.92 -9.14 22.14
CA ALA A 47 10.31 -9.42 20.75
C ALA A 47 9.23 -8.98 19.75
N PRO A 48 9.58 -8.83 18.45
CA PRO A 48 8.60 -8.61 17.40
C PRO A 48 7.49 -9.66 17.42
N PRO A 49 6.24 -9.31 17.09
CA PRO A 49 5.08 -10.19 17.20
C PRO A 49 5.24 -11.49 16.42
N SER A 50 4.50 -12.51 16.83
CA SER A 50 4.41 -13.79 16.12
C SER A 50 3.76 -13.60 14.75
N LYS A 51 4.30 -14.29 13.73
CA LYS A 51 3.78 -14.22 12.35
C LYS A 51 2.87 -15.40 12.09
N MET A 52 1.69 -15.12 11.56
CA MET A 52 0.66 -16.09 11.27
C MET A 52 0.03 -15.81 9.91
N SER A 53 -0.41 -16.89 9.24
CA SER A 53 -1.12 -16.81 7.97
C SER A 53 -2.51 -17.42 8.10
N VAL A 54 -3.52 -16.67 7.72
CA VAL A 54 -4.90 -17.15 7.57
C VAL A 54 -5.12 -17.49 6.11
N VAL A 55 -5.50 -18.71 5.82
CA VAL A 55 -5.73 -19.20 4.44
C VAL A 55 -7.17 -19.68 4.30
N ILE A 56 -7.93 -19.04 3.42
CA ILE A 56 -9.30 -19.41 3.08
C ILE A 56 -9.37 -19.89 1.64
N ASP A 57 -10.13 -20.95 1.38
CA ASP A 57 -10.42 -21.41 0.02
C ASP A 57 -11.32 -20.41 -0.71
N ARG A 58 -11.03 -20.13 -1.99
CA ARG A 58 -11.85 -19.20 -2.80
C ARG A 58 -13.31 -19.62 -2.91
N GLN A 59 -13.57 -20.94 -2.93
CA GLN A 59 -14.94 -21.46 -2.97
C GLN A 59 -15.69 -21.15 -1.67
N GLN A 60 -15.00 -21.16 -0.54
CA GLN A 60 -15.56 -20.79 0.77
C GLN A 60 -15.71 -19.26 0.90
N ALA A 61 -14.75 -18.49 0.41
CA ALA A 61 -14.76 -17.03 0.41
C ALA A 61 -15.85 -16.45 -0.52
N LYS A 62 -16.24 -17.18 -1.59
CA LYS A 62 -17.33 -16.88 -2.54
C LYS A 62 -17.21 -15.54 -3.25
N PHE A 63 -15.99 -15.10 -3.58
CA PHE A 63 -15.82 -13.93 -4.45
C PHE A 63 -16.20 -14.26 -5.88
N PRO A 64 -16.96 -13.38 -6.58
CA PRO A 64 -17.24 -13.53 -8.00
C PRO A 64 -15.96 -13.61 -8.83
N ASP A 65 -15.89 -14.53 -9.78
CA ASP A 65 -14.74 -14.67 -10.67
C ASP A 65 -14.49 -13.41 -11.51
N SER A 66 -15.54 -12.66 -11.82
CA SER A 66 -15.44 -11.37 -12.51
C SER A 66 -14.57 -10.33 -11.78
N LEU A 67 -14.43 -10.43 -10.46
CA LEU A 67 -13.57 -9.58 -9.64
C LEU A 67 -12.13 -10.08 -9.54
N LEU A 68 -11.83 -11.30 -9.99
CA LEU A 68 -10.55 -11.97 -9.78
C LEU A 68 -9.89 -12.48 -11.07
N ASN A 69 -10.46 -12.17 -12.24
CA ASN A 69 -10.07 -12.73 -13.53
C ASN A 69 -8.88 -12.00 -14.21
N SER A 70 -8.26 -11.02 -13.54
CA SER A 70 -7.02 -10.39 -14.00
C SER A 70 -6.16 -9.97 -12.82
N GLU A 71 -4.85 -9.81 -13.03
CA GLU A 71 -3.90 -9.37 -12.01
C GLU A 71 -4.26 -7.99 -11.44
N LEU A 72 -4.68 -7.06 -12.30
CA LEU A 72 -5.14 -5.73 -11.89
C LEU A 72 -6.30 -5.82 -10.89
N LYS A 73 -7.32 -6.63 -11.21
CA LYS A 73 -8.47 -6.82 -10.31
C LYS A 73 -8.08 -7.54 -9.03
N GLN A 74 -7.22 -8.56 -9.11
CA GLN A 74 -6.72 -9.25 -7.92
C GLN A 74 -5.96 -8.29 -6.99
N ARG A 75 -5.15 -7.36 -7.54
CA ARG A 75 -4.48 -6.31 -6.78
C ARG A 75 -5.48 -5.38 -6.11
N ALA A 76 -6.50 -4.90 -6.83
CA ALA A 76 -7.58 -4.08 -6.27
C ALA A 76 -8.30 -4.77 -5.11
N VAL A 77 -8.66 -6.03 -5.30
CA VAL A 77 -9.35 -6.83 -4.27
C VAL A 77 -8.44 -7.09 -3.08
N SER A 78 -7.16 -7.46 -3.30
CA SER A 78 -6.20 -7.69 -2.22
C SER A 78 -6.01 -6.47 -1.33
N ASP A 79 -5.85 -5.28 -1.93
CA ASP A 79 -5.75 -4.03 -1.19
C ASP A 79 -7.03 -3.72 -0.39
N TYR A 80 -8.19 -3.88 -1.02
CA TYR A 80 -9.47 -3.68 -0.35
C TYR A 80 -9.64 -4.61 0.85
N LEU A 81 -9.33 -5.89 0.69
CA LEU A 81 -9.43 -6.88 1.78
C LEU A 81 -8.45 -6.59 2.92
N ALA A 82 -7.23 -6.13 2.62
CA ALA A 82 -6.28 -5.73 3.64
C ALA A 82 -6.82 -4.54 4.48
N ARG A 83 -7.45 -3.55 3.83
CA ARG A 83 -8.08 -2.41 4.50
C ARG A 83 -9.29 -2.83 5.35
N VAL A 84 -10.14 -3.71 4.82
CA VAL A 84 -11.29 -4.25 5.57
C VAL A 84 -10.80 -5.05 6.78
N PHE A 85 -9.79 -5.88 6.61
CA PHE A 85 -9.20 -6.68 7.69
C PHE A 85 -8.62 -5.79 8.80
N HIS A 86 -7.87 -4.75 8.42
CA HIS A 86 -7.36 -3.76 9.36
C HIS A 86 -8.47 -3.05 10.13
N LYS A 87 -9.54 -2.62 9.42
CA LYS A 87 -10.70 -1.95 10.03
C LYS A 87 -11.45 -2.87 11.01
N GLN A 88 -11.58 -4.16 10.68
CA GLN A 88 -12.21 -5.14 11.58
C GLN A 88 -11.38 -5.35 12.85
N ILE A 89 -10.06 -5.46 12.73
CA ILE A 89 -9.17 -5.50 13.90
C ILE A 89 -9.41 -4.29 14.80
N GLN A 90 -9.37 -3.08 14.24
CA GLN A 90 -9.54 -1.85 15.01
C GLN A 90 -10.90 -1.79 15.73
N SER A 91 -11.97 -2.17 15.03
CA SER A 91 -13.33 -2.18 15.59
C SER A 91 -13.46 -3.13 16.78
N ILE A 92 -12.93 -4.35 16.66
CA ILE A 92 -13.02 -5.36 17.72
C ILE A 92 -12.13 -5.00 18.90
N VAL A 93 -10.88 -4.58 18.66
CA VAL A 93 -9.94 -4.19 19.73
C VAL A 93 -10.44 -2.97 20.50
N ALA A 94 -11.16 -2.05 19.86
CA ALA A 94 -11.80 -0.91 20.54
C ALA A 94 -12.91 -1.35 21.51
N GLN A 95 -13.60 -2.45 21.23
CA GLN A 95 -14.73 -2.96 22.01
C GLN A 95 -14.30 -3.98 23.07
N ASP A 96 -13.27 -4.76 22.81
CA ASP A 96 -12.80 -5.84 23.69
C ASP A 96 -11.32 -5.67 24.08
N LYS A 97 -11.10 -5.12 25.26
CA LYS A 97 -9.76 -4.92 25.84
C LYS A 97 -9.02 -6.20 26.23
N LYS A 98 -9.70 -7.35 26.17
CA LYS A 98 -9.10 -8.66 26.49
C LYS A 98 -8.50 -9.33 25.26
N VAL A 99 -8.51 -8.67 24.11
CA VAL A 99 -7.90 -9.17 22.87
C VAL A 99 -6.42 -8.81 22.85
N SER A 100 -5.58 -9.79 22.51
CA SER A 100 -4.16 -9.56 22.23
C SER A 100 -3.99 -8.64 21.02
N LYS A 101 -2.83 -7.99 20.93
CA LYS A 101 -2.50 -7.18 19.76
C LYS A 101 -2.49 -8.04 18.50
N ILE A 102 -3.42 -7.77 17.58
CA ILE A 102 -3.44 -8.32 16.22
C ILE A 102 -3.13 -7.16 15.28
N GLN A 103 -2.30 -7.40 14.26
CA GLN A 103 -1.94 -6.43 13.25
C GLN A 103 -1.94 -7.08 11.86
N ILE A 104 -2.31 -6.31 10.86
CA ILE A 104 -2.05 -6.58 9.45
C ILE A 104 -1.37 -5.34 8.88
N ASP A 105 -0.50 -5.50 7.90
CA ASP A 105 0.13 -4.36 7.25
C ASP A 105 -0.95 -3.42 6.69
N SER A 106 -0.90 -2.15 7.10
CA SER A 106 -1.90 -1.16 6.75
C SER A 106 -1.43 -0.32 5.56
N CYS A 107 -2.32 -0.11 4.62
CA CYS A 107 -2.08 0.68 3.43
C CYS A 107 -2.32 2.17 3.71
N GLY A 108 -1.53 3.06 3.05
CA GLY A 108 -1.81 4.48 2.94
C GLY A 108 -2.93 4.77 1.94
N GLN A 109 -2.84 5.89 1.22
CA GLN A 109 -3.85 6.27 0.23
C GLN A 109 -3.61 5.60 -1.14
N GLU A 110 -2.40 5.12 -1.39
CA GLU A 110 -2.03 4.42 -2.62
C GLU A 110 -2.39 2.93 -2.55
N ILE A 111 -2.74 2.37 -3.70
CA ILE A 111 -2.95 0.94 -3.89
C ILE A 111 -1.64 0.32 -4.37
N LEU A 112 -1.02 -0.48 -3.52
CA LEU A 112 0.26 -1.12 -3.79
C LEU A 112 0.09 -2.64 -3.82
N GLU A 113 0.87 -3.31 -4.64
CA GLU A 113 1.00 -4.76 -4.55
C GLU A 113 1.72 -5.13 -3.25
N ARG A 114 0.98 -5.66 -2.30
CA ARG A 114 1.47 -6.01 -0.97
C ARG A 114 1.26 -7.50 -0.68
N THR A 115 2.05 -8.01 0.25
CA THR A 115 1.95 -9.40 0.69
C THR A 115 1.02 -9.60 1.89
N ALA A 116 0.41 -8.53 2.42
CA ALA A 116 -0.51 -8.59 3.55
C ALA A 116 -1.74 -9.45 3.25
N VAL A 117 -2.34 -9.28 2.07
CA VAL A 117 -3.35 -10.18 1.51
C VAL A 117 -2.92 -10.58 0.12
N VAL A 118 -2.86 -11.87 -0.15
CA VAL A 118 -2.47 -12.43 -1.45
C VAL A 118 -3.59 -13.32 -1.97
N ILE A 119 -4.01 -13.08 -3.21
CA ILE A 119 -4.99 -13.90 -3.91
C ILE A 119 -4.23 -14.84 -4.84
N LYS A 120 -4.41 -16.13 -4.65
CA LYS A 120 -3.88 -17.20 -5.51
C LYS A 120 -5.04 -17.94 -6.18
N ASN A 121 -4.72 -18.82 -7.14
CA ASN A 121 -5.72 -19.51 -7.97
C ASN A 121 -6.88 -20.13 -7.18
N HIS A 122 -6.61 -20.72 -6.01
CA HIS A 122 -7.62 -21.45 -5.23
C HIS A 122 -7.80 -20.91 -3.81
N GLN A 123 -7.04 -19.91 -3.37
CA GLN A 123 -7.05 -19.45 -1.99
C GLN A 123 -6.77 -17.96 -1.84
N ILE A 124 -7.26 -17.39 -0.74
CA ILE A 124 -6.92 -16.05 -0.26
C ILE A 124 -6.12 -16.24 1.02
N GLU A 125 -4.92 -15.68 1.09
CA GLU A 125 -4.02 -15.72 2.24
C GLU A 125 -3.88 -14.32 2.84
N ALA A 126 -4.22 -14.16 4.13
CA ALA A 126 -3.95 -12.94 4.89
C ALA A 126 -2.81 -13.22 5.89
N ARG A 127 -1.79 -12.38 5.89
CA ARG A 127 -0.64 -12.46 6.77
C ARG A 127 -0.77 -11.44 7.88
N ILE A 128 -0.80 -11.93 9.10
CA ILE A 128 -1.04 -11.14 10.30
C ILE A 128 0.10 -11.31 11.31
N GLU A 129 0.22 -10.33 12.16
CA GLU A 129 1.09 -10.38 13.32
C GLU A 129 0.25 -10.41 14.59
N VAL A 130 0.59 -11.31 15.51
CA VAL A 130 -0.12 -11.45 16.78
C VAL A 130 0.88 -11.39 17.93
N GLY A 131 0.69 -10.40 18.79
CA GLY A 131 1.42 -10.31 20.05
C GLY A 131 0.87 -11.33 21.04
N LEU A 132 1.60 -12.41 21.33
CA LEU A 132 1.17 -13.42 22.29
C LEU A 132 1.24 -12.84 23.70
N PRO A 133 0.13 -12.90 24.49
CA PRO A 133 0.01 -12.15 25.73
C PRO A 133 0.76 -12.80 26.89
N ALA A 134 1.36 -11.95 27.70
CA ALA A 134 2.04 -12.39 28.94
C ALA A 134 1.96 -11.33 30.03
N ARG A 135 2.13 -11.76 31.27
CA ARG A 135 2.38 -10.91 32.42
C ARG A 135 3.83 -11.14 32.86
N GLY A 136 4.71 -10.18 32.61
CA GLY A 136 6.14 -10.42 32.66
C GLY A 136 6.52 -11.52 31.65
N ARG A 137 7.06 -12.65 32.12
CA ARG A 137 7.38 -13.82 31.27
C ARG A 137 6.42 -15.01 31.48
N THR A 138 5.25 -14.76 32.11
CA THR A 138 4.24 -15.78 32.37
C THR A 138 3.11 -15.66 31.34
N ILE A 139 2.79 -16.76 30.68
CA ILE A 139 1.76 -16.86 29.65
C ILE A 139 0.38 -16.52 30.20
N LEU A 140 -0.37 -15.70 29.45
CA LEU A 140 -1.80 -15.44 29.64
C LEU A 140 -2.60 -16.27 28.61
N GLY A 141 -2.64 -17.59 28.82
CA GLY A 141 -3.21 -18.54 27.88
C GLY A 141 -4.69 -18.31 27.58
N ARG A 142 -5.47 -17.87 28.57
CA ARG A 142 -6.89 -17.53 28.39
C ARG A 142 -7.11 -16.36 27.43
N ILE A 143 -6.23 -15.32 27.47
CA ILE A 143 -6.30 -14.20 26.54
C ILE A 143 -5.87 -14.65 25.14
N ALA A 144 -4.79 -15.42 25.02
CA ALA A 144 -4.35 -15.98 23.76
C ALA A 144 -5.44 -16.85 23.11
N ARG A 145 -6.08 -17.72 23.91
CA ARG A 145 -7.21 -18.53 23.48
C ARG A 145 -8.38 -17.65 22.98
N HIS A 146 -8.79 -16.66 23.77
CA HIS A 146 -9.88 -15.77 23.38
C HIS A 146 -9.55 -15.08 22.04
N THR A 147 -8.33 -14.59 21.88
CA THR A 147 -7.89 -13.92 20.64
C THR A 147 -7.90 -14.85 19.43
N LEU A 148 -7.30 -16.04 19.53
CA LEU A 148 -7.10 -16.92 18.38
C LEU A 148 -8.30 -17.81 18.06
N ILE A 149 -9.10 -18.19 19.08
CA ILE A 149 -10.24 -19.11 18.91
C ILE A 149 -11.58 -18.37 18.76
N ASN A 150 -11.77 -17.24 19.43
CA ASN A 150 -13.05 -16.53 19.43
C ASN A 150 -13.02 -15.29 18.51
N VAL A 151 -11.98 -14.49 18.60
CA VAL A 151 -11.92 -13.18 17.91
C VAL A 151 -11.41 -13.31 16.47
N LEU A 152 -10.30 -14.01 16.25
CA LEU A 152 -9.72 -14.14 14.92
C LEU A 152 -10.70 -14.73 13.88
N PRO A 153 -11.51 -15.78 14.19
CA PRO A 153 -12.52 -16.27 13.26
C PRO A 153 -13.55 -15.22 12.84
N GLN A 154 -13.98 -14.34 13.75
CA GLN A 154 -14.91 -13.26 13.45
C GLN A 154 -14.28 -12.24 12.51
N ILE A 155 -13.01 -11.84 12.75
CA ILE A 155 -12.28 -10.96 11.86
C ILE A 155 -12.19 -11.57 10.46
N VAL A 156 -11.80 -12.83 10.36
CA VAL A 156 -11.65 -13.56 9.09
C VAL A 156 -12.97 -13.62 8.33
N GLU A 157 -14.05 -13.98 9.01
CA GLU A 157 -15.38 -14.07 8.39
C GLU A 157 -15.85 -12.71 7.85
N HIS A 158 -15.64 -11.63 8.60
CA HIS A 158 -16.08 -10.29 8.19
C HIS A 158 -15.15 -9.63 7.15
N ALA A 159 -13.88 -10.04 7.09
CA ALA A 159 -12.90 -9.42 6.21
C ALA A 159 -12.60 -10.22 4.94
N LEU A 160 -12.75 -11.55 4.94
CA LEU A 160 -12.34 -12.41 3.83
C LEU A 160 -13.50 -13.19 3.18
N CYS A 161 -14.75 -13.04 3.63
CA CYS A 161 -15.91 -13.66 2.99
C CYS A 161 -16.74 -12.62 2.26
N TYR A 162 -16.99 -12.83 0.97
CA TYR A 162 -17.71 -11.89 0.11
C TYR A 162 -19.09 -11.49 0.65
N ARG A 163 -19.83 -12.41 1.27
CA ARG A 163 -21.16 -12.14 1.86
C ARG A 163 -21.15 -11.03 2.93
N ASN A 164 -20.01 -10.80 3.58
CA ASN A 164 -19.85 -9.80 4.65
C ASN A 164 -19.11 -8.54 4.17
N ILE A 165 -18.67 -8.53 2.91
CA ILE A 165 -18.00 -7.40 2.27
C ILE A 165 -19.04 -6.46 1.66
N ASN A 166 -18.76 -5.15 1.69
CA ASN A 166 -19.54 -4.21 0.90
C ASN A 166 -19.19 -4.39 -0.59
N GLY A 167 -19.96 -5.23 -1.28
CA GLY A 167 -19.71 -5.57 -2.68
C GLY A 167 -19.75 -4.37 -3.63
N SER A 168 -20.60 -3.37 -3.33
CA SER A 168 -20.66 -2.15 -4.14
C SER A 168 -19.37 -1.31 -4.01
N GLN A 169 -18.85 -1.12 -2.81
CA GLN A 169 -17.59 -0.40 -2.60
C GLN A 169 -16.40 -1.15 -3.22
N LEU A 170 -16.38 -2.48 -3.09
CA LEU A 170 -15.35 -3.30 -3.72
C LEU A 170 -15.40 -3.18 -5.25
N GLN A 171 -16.59 -3.26 -5.85
CA GLN A 171 -16.78 -3.10 -7.29
C GLN A 171 -16.28 -1.72 -7.75
N GLN A 172 -16.64 -0.66 -7.03
CA GLN A 172 -16.19 0.71 -7.32
C GLN A 172 -14.67 0.86 -7.22
N GLN A 173 -14.02 0.17 -6.27
CA GLN A 173 -12.54 0.17 -6.16
C GLN A 173 -11.91 -0.51 -7.39
N VAL A 174 -12.46 -1.64 -7.82
CA VAL A 174 -11.98 -2.36 -9.01
C VAL A 174 -12.17 -1.52 -10.27
N GLU A 175 -13.33 -0.90 -10.45
CA GLU A 175 -13.62 -0.01 -11.58
C GLU A 175 -12.68 1.20 -11.59
N LEU A 176 -12.43 1.81 -10.45
CA LEU A 176 -11.52 2.94 -10.33
C LEU A 176 -10.10 2.56 -10.76
N MET A 177 -9.59 1.40 -10.33
CA MET A 177 -8.26 0.96 -10.76
C MET A 177 -8.19 0.68 -12.26
N ILE A 178 -9.25 0.12 -12.85
CA ILE A 178 -9.35 -0.07 -14.30
C ILE A 178 -9.31 1.28 -15.02
N ASP A 179 -10.03 2.26 -14.51
CA ASP A 179 -10.06 3.62 -15.07
C ASP A 179 -8.68 4.31 -14.96
N GLN A 180 -7.99 4.18 -13.84
CA GLN A 180 -6.65 4.75 -13.63
C GLN A 180 -5.63 4.11 -14.59
N GLU A 181 -5.67 2.80 -14.74
CA GLU A 181 -4.79 2.08 -15.64
C GLU A 181 -5.07 2.44 -17.12
N GLU A 182 -6.34 2.60 -17.49
CA GLU A 182 -6.71 3.07 -18.84
C GLU A 182 -6.16 4.47 -19.13
N ILE A 183 -6.26 5.41 -18.16
CA ILE A 183 -5.61 6.73 -18.32
C ILE A 183 -4.12 6.55 -18.56
N ARG A 184 -3.44 5.74 -17.75
CA ARG A 184 -1.99 5.51 -17.84
C ARG A 184 -1.58 4.96 -19.22
N GLN A 185 -2.36 4.00 -19.74
CA GLN A 185 -2.13 3.48 -21.10
C GLN A 185 -2.39 4.53 -22.18
N GLN A 186 -3.40 5.39 -22.01
CA GLN A 186 -3.66 6.48 -22.93
C GLN A 186 -2.61 7.57 -22.87
N LEU A 187 -1.96 7.82 -21.72
CA LEU A 187 -0.83 8.76 -21.63
C LEU A 187 0.27 8.33 -22.60
N VAL A 188 0.68 7.08 -22.58
CA VAL A 188 1.71 6.56 -23.49
C VAL A 188 1.30 6.73 -24.96
N LYS A 189 0.07 6.35 -25.32
CA LYS A 189 -0.45 6.44 -26.70
C LYS A 189 -0.55 7.88 -27.25
N ARG A 190 -0.59 8.89 -26.37
CA ARG A 190 -0.78 10.31 -26.74
C ARG A 190 0.47 11.14 -26.48
N ASP A 191 1.63 10.54 -26.25
CA ASP A 191 2.89 11.22 -25.90
C ASP A 191 2.74 12.17 -24.70
N LEU A 192 2.01 11.71 -23.68
CA LEU A 192 1.79 12.42 -22.42
C LEU A 192 2.51 11.69 -21.29
N VAL A 193 3.02 12.40 -20.29
CA VAL A 193 3.71 11.81 -19.14
C VAL A 193 2.85 11.77 -17.88
N ALA A 194 1.90 12.70 -17.75
CA ALA A 194 1.02 12.77 -16.59
C ALA A 194 -0.31 13.46 -16.90
N PHE A 195 -1.29 13.21 -16.05
CA PHE A 195 -2.60 13.84 -16.07
C PHE A 195 -3.04 14.22 -14.66
N VAL A 196 -3.64 15.40 -14.52
CA VAL A 196 -4.21 15.93 -13.28
C VAL A 196 -5.64 16.36 -13.52
N ALA A 197 -6.60 15.61 -12.99
CA ALA A 197 -8.02 15.91 -13.21
C ALA A 197 -8.46 17.22 -12.55
N ASN A 198 -9.37 17.93 -13.20
CA ASN A 198 -10.11 19.03 -12.58
C ASN A 198 -10.89 18.51 -11.36
N GLY A 199 -10.90 19.28 -10.28
CA GLY A 199 -11.51 18.89 -9.03
C GLY A 199 -10.61 18.07 -8.09
N ALA A 200 -9.40 17.68 -8.52
CA ALA A 200 -8.47 16.94 -7.67
C ALA A 200 -8.05 17.75 -6.43
N ILE A 201 -7.90 17.05 -5.30
CA ILE A 201 -7.39 17.58 -4.04
C ILE A 201 -5.92 17.19 -3.91
N LEU A 202 -5.03 18.06 -4.32
CA LEU A 202 -3.59 17.77 -4.33
C LEU A 202 -2.95 17.85 -2.93
N PRO A 203 -3.27 18.85 -2.07
CA PRO A 203 -2.65 18.97 -0.76
C PRO A 203 -3.07 17.86 0.21
N ARG A 204 -2.13 17.45 1.05
CA ARG A 204 -2.36 16.53 2.17
C ARG A 204 -2.64 17.30 3.46
N LYS A 205 -3.30 16.62 4.42
CA LYS A 205 -3.68 17.19 5.72
C LYS A 205 -2.48 17.78 6.46
N SER A 206 -1.32 17.14 6.39
CA SER A 206 -0.07 17.61 6.99
C SER A 206 1.12 16.86 6.35
N GLY A 207 2.35 17.29 6.65
CA GLY A 207 3.57 16.63 6.17
C GLY A 207 3.78 15.18 6.67
N VAL A 208 2.98 14.74 7.65
CA VAL A 208 3.03 13.38 8.22
C VAL A 208 1.73 12.60 8.00
N SER A 209 0.83 13.10 7.15
CA SER A 209 -0.47 12.48 6.90
C SER A 209 -0.78 12.47 5.41
N ASP A 210 -1.00 11.29 4.85
CA ASP A 210 -1.38 11.08 3.44
C ASP A 210 -2.86 11.42 3.16
N ALA A 211 -3.67 11.64 4.19
CA ALA A 211 -5.09 11.97 4.02
C ALA A 211 -5.27 13.31 3.30
N PRO A 212 -6.28 13.47 2.43
CA PRO A 212 -6.54 14.71 1.72
C PRO A 212 -6.87 15.86 2.67
N MET A 213 -6.46 17.08 2.31
CA MET A 213 -6.82 18.29 3.06
C MET A 213 -8.26 18.66 2.77
N LYS A 214 -9.14 18.63 3.78
CA LYS A 214 -10.59 18.86 3.61
C LYS A 214 -10.97 20.23 3.07
N SER A 215 -10.18 21.28 3.36
CA SER A 215 -10.44 22.68 2.95
C SER A 215 -9.54 23.13 1.82
N ALA A 216 -8.95 22.22 1.05
CA ALA A 216 -8.07 22.57 -0.04
C ALA A 216 -8.83 23.16 -1.24
N ILE A 217 -8.18 24.06 -1.95
CA ILE A 217 -8.63 24.52 -3.26
C ILE A 217 -8.49 23.36 -4.24
N GLN A 218 -9.56 23.06 -4.96
CA GLN A 218 -9.56 22.04 -6.01
C GLN A 218 -8.69 22.47 -7.18
N PHE A 219 -7.98 21.53 -7.76
CA PHE A 219 -7.19 21.77 -8.95
C PHE A 219 -8.10 22.11 -10.14
N THR A 220 -7.69 23.10 -10.91
CA THR A 220 -8.34 23.47 -12.16
C THR A 220 -7.29 23.66 -13.24
N SER A 221 -7.44 22.95 -14.35
CA SER A 221 -6.54 23.04 -15.49
C SER A 221 -6.68 24.37 -16.23
N PRO A 222 -5.58 24.98 -16.67
CA PRO A 222 -5.66 25.98 -17.73
C PRO A 222 -6.24 25.38 -19.00
N LYS A 223 -7.21 26.04 -19.63
CA LYS A 223 -7.93 25.53 -20.83
C LYS A 223 -7.01 25.03 -21.95
N LYS A 224 -5.87 25.71 -22.14
CA LYS A 224 -4.87 25.34 -23.16
C LYS A 224 -4.29 23.94 -22.98
N PHE A 225 -4.27 23.42 -21.75
CA PHE A 225 -3.70 22.11 -21.40
C PHE A 225 -4.76 21.09 -21.05
N GLU A 226 -6.05 21.40 -21.27
CA GLU A 226 -7.13 20.47 -20.96
C GLU A 226 -7.18 19.33 -21.98
N HIS A 227 -7.25 18.12 -21.44
CA HIS A 227 -7.53 16.88 -22.16
C HIS A 227 -8.67 16.16 -21.47
N THR A 228 -9.44 15.40 -22.25
CA THR A 228 -10.52 14.56 -21.74
C THR A 228 -10.20 13.10 -22.04
N PHE A 229 -10.38 12.26 -21.03
CA PHE A 229 -10.28 10.81 -21.12
C PHE A 229 -11.66 10.19 -20.91
N ASN A 230 -12.11 9.36 -21.86
CA ASN A 230 -13.29 8.52 -21.71
C ASN A 230 -12.84 7.16 -21.17
N LEU A 231 -13.45 6.72 -20.07
CA LEU A 231 -12.97 5.61 -19.24
C LEU A 231 -13.89 4.39 -19.38
N PRO A 232 -13.38 3.18 -19.12
CA PRO A 232 -14.16 1.94 -19.21
C PRO A 232 -15.43 1.90 -18.32
N SER A 233 -15.41 2.60 -17.19
CA SER A 233 -16.58 2.77 -16.33
C SER A 233 -17.71 3.62 -16.94
N GLY A 234 -17.50 4.21 -18.12
CA GLY A 234 -18.40 5.18 -18.75
C GLY A 234 -18.23 6.62 -18.28
N ARG A 235 -17.28 6.89 -17.38
CA ARG A 235 -16.95 8.26 -16.92
C ARG A 235 -16.13 8.99 -17.99
N SER A 236 -16.31 10.32 -18.05
CA SER A 236 -15.39 11.22 -18.75
C SER A 236 -14.71 12.12 -17.73
N VAL A 237 -13.38 12.16 -17.76
CA VAL A 237 -12.57 12.95 -16.84
C VAL A 237 -11.76 13.97 -17.64
N THR A 238 -11.90 15.25 -17.27
CA THR A 238 -11.19 16.37 -17.91
C THR A 238 -10.20 16.96 -16.94
N GLY A 239 -9.01 17.34 -17.41
CA GLY A 239 -7.96 17.92 -16.60
C GLY A 239 -6.74 18.33 -17.41
N MET A 240 -5.68 18.69 -16.73
CA MET A 240 -4.40 19.07 -17.32
C MET A 240 -3.61 17.82 -17.72
N ALA A 241 -3.22 17.72 -18.97
CA ALA A 241 -2.24 16.73 -19.42
C ALA A 241 -0.87 17.40 -19.60
N ILE A 242 0.18 16.69 -19.19
CA ILE A 242 1.57 17.11 -19.31
C ILE A 242 2.20 16.32 -20.46
N PRO A 243 2.64 16.98 -21.54
CA PRO A 243 3.25 16.31 -22.68
C PRO A 243 4.67 15.85 -22.39
N GLN A 244 5.17 14.92 -23.19
CA GLN A 244 6.59 14.57 -23.24
C GLN A 244 7.45 15.78 -23.60
N GLY A 245 8.71 15.75 -23.22
CA GLY A 245 9.67 16.84 -23.41
C GLY A 245 9.87 17.68 -22.16
N ILE A 246 10.30 18.93 -22.34
CA ILE A 246 10.64 19.83 -21.23
C ILE A 246 9.42 20.64 -20.84
N THR A 247 8.90 20.42 -19.65
CA THR A 247 7.82 21.20 -19.05
C THR A 247 8.35 21.97 -17.84
N LEU A 248 8.25 23.29 -17.86
CA LEU A 248 8.69 24.16 -16.77
C LEU A 248 7.50 24.56 -15.88
N ILE A 249 7.57 24.20 -14.58
CA ILE A 249 6.56 24.58 -13.57
C ILE A 249 7.11 25.75 -12.76
N VAL A 250 6.59 26.95 -13.01
CA VAL A 250 7.05 28.20 -12.38
C VAL A 250 5.98 28.79 -11.46
N GLY A 251 6.39 29.67 -10.56
CA GLY A 251 5.50 30.42 -9.66
C GLY A 251 6.22 30.86 -8.39
N GLY A 252 5.63 31.79 -7.65
CA GLY A 252 6.12 32.29 -6.36
C GLY A 252 6.09 31.27 -5.23
N GLY A 253 6.57 31.66 -4.06
CA GLY A 253 6.44 30.85 -2.84
C GLY A 253 4.95 30.56 -2.53
N TYR A 254 4.66 29.40 -1.95
CA TYR A 254 3.30 28.97 -1.55
C TYR A 254 2.26 28.84 -2.68
N HIS A 255 2.66 28.90 -3.95
CA HIS A 255 1.75 28.73 -5.11
C HIS A 255 1.50 27.27 -5.50
N GLY A 256 1.82 26.31 -4.66
CA GLY A 256 1.46 24.89 -4.86
C GLY A 256 2.37 24.08 -5.79
N LYS A 257 3.52 24.64 -6.27
CA LYS A 257 4.47 23.91 -7.13
C LYS A 257 4.93 22.58 -6.53
N SER A 258 5.41 22.61 -5.29
CA SER A 258 5.86 21.41 -4.57
C SER A 258 4.72 20.42 -4.33
N THR A 259 3.51 20.92 -4.07
CA THR A 259 2.31 20.11 -3.90
C THR A 259 1.93 19.37 -5.20
N LEU A 260 2.00 20.08 -6.34
CA LEU A 260 1.76 19.47 -7.65
C LEU A 260 2.83 18.42 -7.96
N LEU A 261 4.11 18.75 -7.76
CA LEU A 261 5.22 17.82 -8.00
C LEU A 261 5.10 16.57 -7.12
N GLU A 262 4.76 16.71 -5.84
CA GLU A 262 4.52 15.60 -4.94
C GLU A 262 3.32 14.74 -5.35
N ALA A 263 2.26 15.38 -5.85
CA ALA A 263 1.11 14.64 -6.36
C ALA A 263 1.49 13.81 -7.60
N LEU A 264 2.26 14.38 -8.54
CA LEU A 264 2.77 13.68 -9.72
C LEU A 264 3.72 12.52 -9.36
N GLU A 265 4.63 12.75 -8.40
CA GLU A 265 5.55 11.72 -7.90
C GLU A 265 4.82 10.50 -7.33
N ARG A 266 3.75 10.72 -6.57
CA ARG A 266 2.96 9.64 -5.94
C ARG A 266 2.00 8.97 -6.91
N SER A 267 1.66 9.60 -8.02
CA SER A 267 0.65 9.12 -8.98
C SER A 267 1.17 8.11 -10.00
N VAL A 268 2.39 7.62 -9.83
CA VAL A 268 2.87 6.35 -10.42
C VAL A 268 2.11 5.16 -9.86
N TYR A 269 1.53 5.31 -8.66
CA TYR A 269 0.65 4.33 -8.02
C TYR A 269 -0.82 4.71 -8.23
N ASP A 270 -1.70 3.72 -8.16
CA ASP A 270 -3.13 3.93 -8.14
C ASP A 270 -3.57 4.43 -6.76
N HIS A 271 -4.62 5.24 -6.71
CA HIS A 271 -5.16 5.81 -5.48
C HIS A 271 -6.54 5.25 -5.16
N ILE A 272 -6.86 5.13 -3.86
CA ILE A 272 -8.17 4.69 -3.40
C ILE A 272 -9.23 5.75 -3.64
N GLN A 273 -10.49 5.36 -3.54
CA GLN A 273 -11.63 6.29 -3.58
C GLN A 273 -11.57 7.33 -2.47
N HIS A 274 -12.00 8.55 -2.77
CA HIS A 274 -12.05 9.70 -1.85
C HIS A 274 -10.68 10.17 -1.36
N ASP A 275 -9.61 9.77 -2.06
CA ASP A 275 -8.26 10.30 -1.82
C ASP A 275 -8.08 11.74 -2.35
N GLY A 276 -8.88 12.12 -3.34
CA GLY A 276 -8.76 13.40 -4.03
C GLY A 276 -7.68 13.42 -5.13
N ARG A 277 -6.83 12.39 -5.22
CA ARG A 277 -5.85 12.18 -6.30
C ARG A 277 -6.19 10.98 -7.18
N GLU A 278 -7.43 10.48 -7.13
CA GLU A 278 -7.88 9.30 -7.87
C GLU A 278 -7.58 9.39 -9.36
N PHE A 279 -7.71 10.58 -9.94
CA PHE A 279 -7.40 10.86 -11.33
C PHE A 279 -6.22 11.83 -11.50
N VAL A 280 -5.25 11.73 -10.62
CA VAL A 280 -3.88 12.21 -10.86
C VAL A 280 -3.08 10.97 -11.22
N VAL A 281 -2.63 10.88 -12.47
CA VAL A 281 -2.00 9.66 -13.03
C VAL A 281 -0.72 10.04 -13.74
N THR A 282 0.35 9.31 -13.45
CA THR A 282 1.66 9.46 -14.10
C THR A 282 2.06 8.12 -14.72
N GLN A 283 2.88 8.12 -15.75
CA GLN A 283 3.45 6.89 -16.33
C GLN A 283 4.17 6.07 -15.26
N HIS A 284 4.22 4.75 -15.40
CA HIS A 284 4.81 3.84 -14.40
C HIS A 284 6.31 4.05 -14.16
N ASP A 285 7.03 4.48 -15.18
CA ASP A 285 8.49 4.71 -15.17
C ASP A 285 8.88 6.12 -14.73
N ALA A 286 7.91 6.96 -14.36
CA ALA A 286 8.20 8.30 -13.88
C ALA A 286 8.88 8.26 -12.51
N MET A 287 9.94 9.04 -12.37
CA MET A 287 10.68 9.16 -11.13
C MET A 287 11.02 10.62 -10.81
N LYS A 288 11.14 10.92 -9.53
CA LYS A 288 11.58 12.23 -9.05
C LYS A 288 13.07 12.21 -8.74
N ILE A 289 13.80 13.12 -9.36
CA ILE A 289 15.22 13.30 -9.11
C ILE A 289 15.44 14.60 -8.35
N ARG A 290 16.22 14.54 -7.28
CA ARG A 290 16.59 15.69 -6.48
C ARG A 290 18.07 15.98 -6.63
N ALA A 291 18.42 17.25 -6.66
CA ALA A 291 19.79 17.71 -6.46
C ALA A 291 20.20 17.49 -5.00
N GLU A 292 21.38 16.97 -4.76
CA GLU A 292 21.95 16.72 -3.44
C GLU A 292 23.34 17.33 -3.37
N ASP A 293 23.47 18.50 -2.71
CA ASP A 293 24.77 19.14 -2.52
C ASP A 293 25.63 18.31 -1.54
N GLY A 294 26.94 18.24 -1.83
CA GLY A 294 27.90 17.57 -0.99
C GLY A 294 28.00 16.04 -1.17
N ARG A 295 27.28 15.48 -2.15
CA ARG A 295 27.33 14.06 -2.44
C ARG A 295 28.68 13.63 -3.02
N ASN A 296 29.20 12.48 -2.59
CA ASN A 296 30.32 11.81 -3.27
C ASN A 296 29.83 11.15 -4.57
N VAL A 297 30.57 11.37 -5.66
CA VAL A 297 30.35 10.77 -6.97
C VAL A 297 31.65 10.15 -7.43
N GLU A 298 31.61 8.95 -7.98
CA GLU A 298 32.80 8.23 -8.40
C GLU A 298 32.57 7.56 -9.78
N ASN A 299 33.40 7.98 -10.74
CA ASN A 299 33.47 7.41 -12.10
C ASN A 299 32.13 7.30 -12.83
N VAL A 300 31.36 8.41 -12.90
CA VAL A 300 30.06 8.47 -13.59
C VAL A 300 30.19 9.32 -14.86
N ASP A 301 29.63 8.84 -15.96
CA ASP A 301 29.54 9.61 -17.21
C ASP A 301 28.35 10.60 -17.13
N ILE A 302 28.65 11.87 -16.88
CA ILE A 302 27.63 12.94 -16.84
C ILE A 302 27.58 13.76 -18.13
N SER A 303 28.36 13.39 -19.15
CA SER A 303 28.44 14.10 -20.43
C SER A 303 27.10 14.26 -21.17
N PRO A 304 26.10 13.35 -21.01
CA PRO A 304 24.77 13.56 -21.60
C PRO A 304 24.03 14.81 -21.07
N PHE A 305 24.44 15.35 -19.91
CA PHE A 305 23.78 16.49 -19.26
C PHE A 305 24.70 17.70 -19.08
N ILE A 306 26.01 17.47 -18.99
CA ILE A 306 27.00 18.51 -18.70
C ILE A 306 28.23 18.30 -19.58
N ASP A 307 28.36 19.14 -20.64
CA ASP A 307 29.49 19.06 -21.57
C ASP A 307 30.77 19.62 -20.98
N ASN A 308 30.69 20.74 -20.23
CA ASN A 308 31.84 21.47 -19.70
C ASN A 308 31.70 21.76 -18.22
N LEU A 309 32.74 21.43 -17.46
CA LEU A 309 32.87 21.79 -16.05
C LEU A 309 34.01 22.81 -15.87
N PRO A 310 33.91 23.70 -14.88
CA PRO A 310 35.03 24.56 -14.50
C PRO A 310 36.29 23.74 -14.22
N GLY A 311 37.44 24.18 -14.73
CA GLY A 311 38.71 23.47 -14.56
C GLY A 311 38.95 22.32 -15.54
N LYS A 312 38.18 22.21 -16.61
CA LYS A 312 38.30 21.14 -17.64
C LYS A 312 38.27 19.72 -17.06
N LYS A 313 37.44 19.50 -16.03
CA LYS A 313 37.23 18.16 -15.48
C LYS A 313 36.59 17.24 -16.51
N ASP A 314 37.02 15.99 -16.53
CA ASP A 314 36.45 14.96 -17.38
C ASP A 314 34.98 14.70 -16.97
N THR A 315 34.07 14.82 -17.92
CA THR A 315 32.65 14.59 -17.72
C THR A 315 32.23 13.14 -18.04
N THR A 316 33.08 12.39 -18.75
CA THR A 316 32.84 10.97 -19.08
C THR A 316 33.26 10.02 -17.95
N HIS A 317 34.18 10.46 -17.08
CA HIS A 317 34.64 9.72 -15.89
C HIS A 317 34.63 10.66 -14.67
N PHE A 318 33.50 11.31 -14.46
CA PHE A 318 33.37 12.33 -13.41
C PHE A 318 33.47 11.74 -12.02
N SER A 319 34.38 12.31 -11.22
CA SER A 319 34.55 11.96 -9.82
C SER A 319 34.72 13.22 -8.97
N THR A 320 34.08 13.25 -7.82
CA THR A 320 34.20 14.33 -6.83
C THR A 320 33.75 13.86 -5.46
N GLU A 321 34.42 14.27 -4.40
CA GLU A 321 33.99 14.02 -3.04
C GLU A 321 32.83 14.94 -2.60
N ASN A 322 32.61 16.03 -3.34
CA ASN A 322 31.63 17.05 -3.00
C ASN A 322 30.96 17.59 -4.28
N ALA A 323 29.95 16.89 -4.75
CA ALA A 323 29.20 17.29 -5.95
C ALA A 323 28.32 18.51 -5.65
N SER A 324 28.28 19.45 -6.62
CA SER A 324 27.26 20.51 -6.62
C SER A 324 25.89 19.93 -6.94
N GLY A 325 24.82 20.67 -6.66
CA GLY A 325 23.47 20.24 -6.93
C GLY A 325 23.24 19.80 -8.39
N SER A 326 23.81 20.52 -9.37
CA SER A 326 23.67 20.16 -10.79
C SER A 326 24.41 18.88 -11.16
N THR A 327 25.64 18.67 -10.66
CA THR A 327 26.42 17.47 -10.94
C THR A 327 25.84 16.24 -10.23
N SER A 328 25.36 16.39 -8.98
CA SER A 328 24.66 15.29 -8.27
C SER A 328 23.34 14.93 -8.94
N GLN A 329 22.60 15.89 -9.46
CA GLN A 329 21.36 15.63 -10.20
C GLN A 329 21.64 14.88 -11.50
N ALA A 330 22.67 15.28 -12.27
CA ALA A 330 23.09 14.56 -13.47
C ALA A 330 23.44 13.09 -13.18
N THR A 331 24.19 12.83 -12.09
CA THR A 331 24.55 11.46 -11.68
C THR A 331 23.36 10.63 -11.16
N ASN A 332 22.29 11.26 -10.70
CA ASN A 332 21.08 10.55 -10.26
C ASN A 332 20.15 10.17 -11.42
N VAL A 333 20.34 10.76 -12.60
CA VAL A 333 19.55 10.44 -13.81
C VAL A 333 20.13 9.22 -14.53
N ILE A 334 21.44 9.01 -14.44
CA ILE A 334 22.17 7.90 -15.06
C ILE A 334 22.12 6.64 -14.19
#